data_42b6116a2ad6abcc1f6fb3e6a9bebc91
#
_entry.id   42b6116a2ad6abcc1f6fb3e6a9bebc91
#
_cell.length_a   1.000
_cell.length_b   1.000
_cell.length_c   1.000
_cell.angle_alpha   90.00
_cell.angle_beta   90.00
_cell.angle_gamma   90.00
#
_symmetry.space_group_name_H-M   'P 1'
#
loop_
_entity.id
_entity.type
_entity.pdbx_description
1 polymer ?
#
loop_
_entity_poly.entity_id
_entity_poly.type
_entity_poly.pdbx_seq_one_letter_code
_entity_poly.pdbx_strand_id
1 'polypeptide(L)'
;MFKVLLPRQRIAFVLVCAVLSSYFVWELFKSRAKWLGWYPAVSGVLLGTTLLPMCFAATFAAWAGGYLKNQPLPDLIKLSPHQPYAPARELFAAITFTFTAITWMIFIPIQIYVWLTSAQTQNLLVPCLMALLNVLVSYAAMTALGLALARYLGAVPAICIAPCLPYTLIALTSAYGGVQSLGLAFTFWDNLPWLYLRTSTATLTLRLLFWAAVTCTLLAFVFQASGLLRRCALALLVVITVLTGSYGINSTAISGADSAVCKSNAMLTVCSPAYGSQGLDAYLTHGSSLISTLPANLRPKTLVGAVTDLEANLASAPQKAIYAPSSFGESTDTALVDRNALATTLASNYLLANCTYKSAGKDLNLGLSLWWLKRNGVSETSLPDYAQLRPYATSEALGAEKYLSSVPYASLENTLNRKAQKILACEATLDDIKK
;
A
#
# COMPACT_ATOMS: atom_id res chain seq x y z
N MET A 1 19.66 -28.43 -7.86
CA MET A 1 18.41 -27.73 -7.94
C MET A 1 17.90 -27.55 -9.39
N PHE A 2 18.72 -27.15 -10.37
CA PHE A 2 18.30 -26.94 -11.77
C PHE A 2 18.34 -28.16 -12.71
N LYS A 3 18.60 -29.37 -12.19
CA LYS A 3 18.72 -30.57 -13.05
C LYS A 3 17.42 -30.97 -13.77
N VAL A 4 16.29 -30.61 -13.19
CA VAL A 4 14.96 -30.92 -13.72
C VAL A 4 14.53 -29.97 -14.87
N LEU A 5 15.14 -28.78 -14.97
CA LEU A 5 14.82 -27.81 -16.02
C LEU A 5 15.64 -28.06 -17.28
N LEU A 6 15.00 -28.01 -18.43
CA LEU A 6 15.68 -28.00 -19.72
C LEU A 6 16.58 -26.77 -19.87
N PRO A 7 17.68 -26.83 -20.68
CA PRO A 7 18.58 -25.69 -20.86
C PRO A 7 17.85 -24.37 -21.19
N ARG A 8 16.89 -24.42 -22.11
CA ARG A 8 16.05 -23.24 -22.48
C ARG A 8 15.23 -22.72 -21.30
N GLN A 9 14.68 -23.61 -20.47
CA GLN A 9 13.94 -23.24 -19.28
C GLN A 9 14.83 -22.61 -18.22
N ARG A 10 16.07 -23.03 -18.08
CA ARG A 10 17.07 -22.43 -17.17
C ARG A 10 17.37 -20.99 -17.56
N ILE A 11 17.59 -20.74 -18.85
CA ILE A 11 17.84 -19.37 -19.33
C ILE A 11 16.62 -18.48 -19.06
N ALA A 12 15.43 -18.95 -19.43
CA ALA A 12 14.20 -18.21 -19.18
C ALA A 12 13.98 -17.96 -17.68
N PHE A 13 14.27 -18.93 -16.82
CA PHE A 13 14.18 -18.80 -15.37
C PHE A 13 15.12 -17.71 -14.84
N VAL A 14 16.36 -17.71 -15.28
CA VAL A 14 17.34 -16.67 -14.91
C VAL A 14 16.90 -15.30 -15.36
N LEU A 15 16.38 -15.18 -16.59
CA LEU A 15 15.83 -13.92 -17.09
C LEU A 15 14.63 -13.42 -16.24
N VAL A 16 13.71 -14.31 -15.91
CA VAL A 16 12.58 -13.99 -15.02
C VAL A 16 13.09 -13.53 -13.65
N CYS A 17 14.06 -14.22 -13.07
CA CYS A 17 14.66 -13.81 -11.80
C CYS A 17 15.33 -12.42 -11.88
N ALA A 18 16.03 -12.13 -12.97
CA ALA A 18 16.64 -10.81 -13.19
C ALA A 18 15.58 -9.70 -13.32
N VAL A 19 14.52 -9.94 -14.09
CA VAL A 19 13.39 -8.99 -14.24
C VAL A 19 12.70 -8.74 -12.88
N LEU A 20 12.46 -9.78 -12.11
CA LEU A 20 11.85 -9.66 -10.79
C LEU A 20 12.74 -8.91 -9.80
N SER A 21 14.03 -9.18 -9.79
CA SER A 21 14.97 -8.45 -8.95
C SER A 21 14.97 -6.95 -9.30
N SER A 22 14.99 -6.62 -10.59
CA SER A 22 14.91 -5.24 -11.08
C SER A 22 13.58 -4.58 -10.69
N TYR A 23 12.46 -5.31 -10.79
CA TYR A 23 11.14 -4.83 -10.39
C TYR A 23 11.09 -4.52 -8.88
N PHE A 24 11.58 -5.40 -8.03
CA PHE A 24 11.61 -5.16 -6.58
C PHE A 24 12.46 -3.95 -6.23
N VAL A 25 13.64 -3.84 -6.81
CA VAL A 25 14.53 -2.68 -6.61
C VAL A 25 13.82 -1.40 -7.05
N TRP A 26 13.19 -1.41 -8.23
CA TRP A 26 12.44 -0.27 -8.74
C TRP A 26 11.29 0.16 -7.81
N GLU A 27 10.43 -0.78 -7.38
CA GLU A 27 9.31 -0.48 -6.48
C GLU A 27 9.77 0.03 -5.11
N LEU A 28 10.88 -0.50 -4.60
CA LEU A 28 11.49 0.00 -3.36
C LEU A 28 11.98 1.44 -3.52
N PHE A 29 12.69 1.75 -4.61
CA PHE A 29 13.13 3.13 -4.88
C PHE A 29 11.96 4.08 -5.06
N LYS A 30 10.96 3.69 -5.83
CA LYS A 30 9.74 4.47 -6.07
C LYS A 30 8.96 4.76 -4.79
N SER A 31 8.89 3.77 -3.89
CA SER A 31 8.13 3.87 -2.65
C SER A 31 9.00 4.27 -1.44
N ARG A 32 10.27 4.63 -1.65
CA ARG A 32 11.23 4.90 -0.55
C ARG A 32 10.70 5.93 0.47
N ALA A 33 10.01 6.94 -0.01
CA ALA A 33 9.40 7.96 0.83
C ALA A 33 8.36 7.39 1.83
N LYS A 34 7.73 6.28 1.50
CA LYS A 34 6.71 5.65 2.35
C LYS A 34 7.28 4.77 3.45
N TRP A 35 8.44 4.17 3.25
CA TRP A 35 8.99 3.17 4.17
C TRP A 35 10.28 3.60 4.89
N LEU A 36 10.97 4.66 4.43
CA LEU A 36 12.12 5.20 5.15
C LEU A 36 11.72 5.61 6.56
N GLY A 37 12.35 4.99 7.56
CA GLY A 37 12.08 5.25 8.98
C GLY A 37 10.73 4.71 9.50
N TRP A 38 9.91 4.07 8.65
CA TRP A 38 8.62 3.51 9.02
C TRP A 38 8.55 2.00 8.74
N TYR A 39 8.90 1.23 9.75
CA TYR A 39 9.00 -0.22 9.63
C TYR A 39 7.74 -0.95 9.15
N PRO A 40 6.51 -0.64 9.62
CA PRO A 40 5.31 -1.28 9.11
C PRO A 40 5.07 -1.08 7.61
N ALA A 41 5.49 0.06 7.07
CA ALA A 41 5.34 0.33 5.63
C ALA A 41 6.24 -0.57 4.77
N VAL A 42 7.41 -0.99 5.28
CA VAL A 42 8.26 -1.96 4.57
C VAL A 42 7.52 -3.28 4.35
N SER A 43 6.80 -3.77 5.37
CA SER A 43 5.99 -4.98 5.27
C SER A 43 4.81 -4.80 4.30
N GLY A 44 4.18 -3.63 4.29
CA GLY A 44 3.12 -3.28 3.33
C GLY A 44 3.62 -3.24 1.90
N VAL A 45 4.79 -2.61 1.65
CA VAL A 45 5.44 -2.60 0.33
C VAL A 45 5.85 -4.01 -0.08
N LEU A 46 6.42 -4.81 0.83
CA LEU A 46 6.76 -6.21 0.58
C LEU A 46 5.54 -6.98 0.08
N LEU A 47 4.44 -6.94 0.81
CA LEU A 47 3.22 -7.68 0.46
C LEU A 47 2.62 -7.15 -0.86
N GLY A 48 2.56 -5.83 -1.05
CA GLY A 48 2.02 -5.21 -2.27
C GLY A 48 2.81 -5.55 -3.54
N THR A 49 4.13 -5.66 -3.44
CA THR A 49 5.00 -5.97 -4.59
C THR A 49 5.01 -7.45 -4.95
N THR A 50 4.50 -8.36 -4.11
CA THR A 50 4.54 -9.82 -4.39
C THR A 50 3.53 -10.27 -5.43
N LEU A 51 2.51 -9.48 -5.77
CA LEU A 51 1.47 -9.86 -6.72
C LEU A 51 2.03 -10.25 -8.10
N LEU A 52 2.85 -9.39 -8.69
CA LEU A 52 3.44 -9.66 -10.01
C LEU A 52 4.34 -10.90 -10.00
N PRO A 53 5.28 -11.06 -9.06
CA PRO A 53 6.05 -12.31 -8.91
C PRO A 53 5.19 -13.56 -8.72
N MET A 54 4.05 -13.48 -8.06
CA MET A 54 3.12 -14.61 -7.91
C MET A 54 2.55 -15.06 -9.25
N CYS A 55 2.17 -14.12 -10.10
CA CYS A 55 1.73 -14.43 -11.47
C CYS A 55 2.85 -15.12 -12.26
N PHE A 56 4.09 -14.64 -12.13
CA PHE A 56 5.25 -15.27 -12.77
C PHE A 56 5.53 -16.66 -12.20
N ALA A 57 5.45 -16.87 -10.89
CA ALA A 57 5.63 -18.18 -10.28
C ALA A 57 4.62 -19.20 -10.80
N ALA A 58 3.33 -18.82 -10.86
CA ALA A 58 2.26 -19.66 -11.40
C ALA A 58 2.49 -19.97 -12.88
N THR A 59 2.82 -18.96 -13.69
CA THR A 59 3.04 -19.12 -15.13
C THR A 59 4.25 -20.02 -15.43
N PHE A 60 5.37 -19.77 -14.74
CA PHE A 60 6.58 -20.57 -14.91
C PHE A 60 6.36 -22.01 -14.47
N ALA A 61 5.65 -22.22 -13.36
CA ALA A 61 5.30 -23.57 -12.90
C ALA A 61 4.37 -24.28 -13.88
N ALA A 62 3.40 -23.58 -14.48
CA ALA A 62 2.53 -24.11 -15.51
C ALA A 62 3.32 -24.52 -16.77
N TRP A 63 4.23 -23.67 -17.22
CA TRP A 63 5.07 -23.94 -18.37
C TRP A 63 5.99 -25.15 -18.14
N ALA A 64 6.77 -25.12 -17.07
CA ALA A 64 7.70 -26.21 -16.76
C ALA A 64 6.97 -27.52 -16.42
N GLY A 65 5.83 -27.46 -15.71
CA GLY A 65 5.00 -28.61 -15.40
C GLY A 65 4.34 -29.24 -16.64
N GLY A 66 3.95 -28.43 -17.62
CA GLY A 66 3.41 -28.91 -18.90
C GLY A 66 4.45 -29.70 -19.72
N TYR A 67 5.71 -29.28 -19.66
CA TYR A 67 6.81 -30.06 -20.28
C TYR A 67 7.00 -31.41 -19.62
N LEU A 68 6.93 -31.50 -18.30
CA LEU A 68 7.06 -32.75 -17.56
C LEU A 68 5.96 -33.77 -17.95
N LYS A 69 4.76 -33.29 -18.30
CA LYS A 69 3.65 -34.13 -18.76
C LYS A 69 3.91 -34.71 -20.15
N ASN A 70 4.51 -33.93 -21.05
CA ASN A 70 4.64 -34.27 -22.48
C ASN A 70 5.95 -34.95 -22.83
N GLN A 71 6.93 -34.97 -21.93
CA GLN A 71 8.14 -35.74 -22.17
C GLN A 71 7.87 -37.23 -21.91
N PRO A 72 8.29 -38.11 -22.82
CA PRO A 72 8.45 -39.54 -22.47
C PRO A 72 9.49 -39.57 -21.34
N LEU A 73 9.01 -39.65 -20.11
CA LEU A 73 9.89 -39.98 -18.99
C LEU A 73 10.64 -41.22 -19.42
N PRO A 74 11.99 -41.23 -19.37
CA PRO A 74 12.74 -42.45 -19.66
C PRO A 74 12.04 -43.59 -18.94
N ASP A 75 11.80 -44.70 -19.65
CA ASP A 75 11.05 -45.83 -19.10
C ASP A 75 11.63 -46.32 -17.77
N LEU A 76 12.91 -46.07 -17.53
CA LEU A 76 13.62 -46.27 -16.26
C LEU A 76 13.03 -45.52 -15.06
N ILE A 77 12.46 -44.31 -15.26
CA ILE A 77 11.82 -43.55 -14.17
C ILE A 77 10.39 -44.07 -13.93
N LYS A 78 9.74 -44.56 -14.97
CA LYS A 78 8.43 -45.25 -14.86
C LYS A 78 8.53 -46.58 -14.11
N LEU A 79 9.69 -47.22 -14.17
CA LEU A 79 9.98 -48.47 -13.48
C LEU A 79 10.41 -48.31 -12.01
N SER A 80 10.65 -47.08 -11.56
CA SER A 80 10.95 -46.83 -10.15
C SER A 80 9.65 -46.77 -9.34
N PRO A 81 9.30 -47.78 -8.56
CA PRO A 81 8.03 -47.84 -7.84
C PRO A 81 7.90 -46.78 -6.72
N HIS A 82 9.01 -46.07 -6.41
CA HIS A 82 9.09 -45.29 -5.18
C HIS A 82 8.91 -43.79 -5.30
N GLN A 83 8.94 -43.18 -6.50
CA GLN A 83 8.74 -41.71 -6.59
C GLN A 83 8.26 -41.20 -7.96
N PRO A 84 7.01 -41.48 -8.39
CA PRO A 84 6.50 -41.01 -9.69
C PRO A 84 6.36 -39.47 -9.76
N TYR A 85 6.40 -38.79 -8.62
CA TYR A 85 6.22 -37.32 -8.52
C TYR A 85 7.49 -36.55 -8.15
N ALA A 86 8.67 -37.22 -8.08
CA ALA A 86 9.92 -36.56 -7.73
C ALA A 86 10.23 -35.33 -8.58
N PRO A 87 10.09 -35.34 -9.92
CA PRO A 87 10.35 -34.16 -10.74
C PRO A 87 9.42 -32.97 -10.44
N ALA A 88 8.13 -33.24 -10.22
CA ALA A 88 7.16 -32.20 -9.89
C ALA A 88 7.43 -31.60 -8.50
N ARG A 89 7.85 -32.41 -7.52
CA ARG A 89 8.26 -31.97 -6.19
C ARG A 89 9.52 -31.11 -6.23
N GLU A 90 10.52 -31.54 -6.99
CA GLU A 90 11.75 -30.75 -7.16
C GLU A 90 11.49 -29.44 -7.87
N LEU A 91 10.63 -29.43 -8.89
CA LEU A 91 10.22 -28.22 -9.61
C LEU A 91 9.46 -27.26 -8.69
N PHE A 92 8.51 -27.79 -7.92
CA PHE A 92 7.78 -27.02 -6.92
C PHE A 92 8.73 -26.34 -5.92
N ALA A 93 9.64 -27.12 -5.32
CA ALA A 93 10.62 -26.61 -4.39
C ALA A 93 11.56 -25.57 -5.04
N ALA A 94 12.08 -25.87 -6.24
CA ALA A 94 12.99 -24.98 -6.95
C ALA A 94 12.37 -23.61 -7.23
N ILE A 95 11.16 -23.56 -7.75
CA ILE A 95 10.47 -22.29 -8.06
C ILE A 95 10.15 -21.56 -6.77
N THR A 96 9.48 -22.20 -5.83
CA THR A 96 9.04 -21.57 -4.57
C THR A 96 10.23 -20.96 -3.81
N PHE A 97 11.28 -21.76 -3.57
CA PHE A 97 12.43 -21.26 -2.80
C PHE A 97 13.23 -20.20 -3.54
N THR A 98 13.34 -20.27 -4.88
CA THR A 98 14.08 -19.23 -5.62
C THR A 98 13.36 -17.89 -5.58
N PHE A 99 12.06 -17.86 -5.84
CA PHE A 99 11.27 -16.61 -5.77
C PHE A 99 11.28 -16.05 -4.35
N THR A 100 11.12 -16.90 -3.35
CA THR A 100 11.20 -16.50 -1.94
C THR A 100 12.57 -15.93 -1.59
N ALA A 101 13.65 -16.63 -1.99
CA ALA A 101 15.01 -16.19 -1.70
C ALA A 101 15.34 -14.84 -2.34
N ILE A 102 14.94 -14.61 -3.59
CA ILE A 102 15.12 -13.31 -4.25
C ILE A 102 14.40 -12.20 -3.46
N THR A 103 13.14 -12.43 -3.10
CA THR A 103 12.36 -11.46 -2.34
C THR A 103 12.99 -11.20 -0.97
N TRP A 104 13.38 -12.24 -0.25
CA TRP A 104 13.98 -12.11 1.07
C TRP A 104 15.35 -11.44 1.04
N MET A 105 16.19 -11.78 0.04
CA MET A 105 17.51 -11.15 -0.12
C MET A 105 17.42 -9.63 -0.31
N ILE A 106 16.34 -9.15 -0.93
CA ILE A 106 16.14 -7.72 -1.17
C ILE A 106 15.49 -7.06 0.06
N PHE A 107 14.46 -7.66 0.62
CA PHE A 107 13.65 -7.01 1.67
C PHE A 107 14.22 -7.15 3.09
N ILE A 108 14.89 -8.26 3.43
CA ILE A 108 15.44 -8.45 4.79
C ILE A 108 16.48 -7.38 5.14
N PRO A 109 17.47 -7.05 4.29
CA PRO A 109 18.41 -5.98 4.58
C PRO A 109 17.73 -4.63 4.81
N ILE A 110 16.69 -4.32 4.02
CA ILE A 110 15.93 -3.07 4.15
C ILE A 110 15.15 -3.07 5.46
N GLN A 111 14.51 -4.18 5.82
CA GLN A 111 13.80 -4.29 7.09
C GLN A 111 14.75 -4.11 8.28
N ILE A 112 15.94 -4.71 8.22
CA ILE A 112 16.97 -4.54 9.26
C ILE A 112 17.41 -3.07 9.31
N TYR A 113 17.70 -2.45 8.17
CA TYR A 113 18.10 -1.04 8.10
C TYR A 113 17.06 -0.13 8.72
N VAL A 114 15.78 -0.27 8.32
CA VAL A 114 14.69 0.54 8.86
C VAL A 114 14.46 0.26 10.34
N TRP A 115 14.60 -0.98 10.78
CA TRP A 115 14.48 -1.34 12.20
C TRP A 115 15.58 -0.68 13.05
N LEU A 116 16.81 -0.63 12.55
CA LEU A 116 17.94 0.00 13.24
C LEU A 116 17.86 1.53 13.24
N THR A 117 17.25 2.12 12.20
CA THR A 117 17.17 3.60 12.06
C THR A 117 15.86 4.18 12.55
N SER A 118 14.83 3.38 12.77
CA SER A 118 13.55 3.87 13.28
C SER A 118 13.61 4.10 14.79
N ALA A 119 12.99 5.18 15.25
CA ALA A 119 12.86 5.47 16.68
C ALA A 119 11.90 4.53 17.43
N GLN A 120 11.40 3.50 16.76
CA GLN A 120 10.40 2.60 17.32
C GLN A 120 11.02 1.57 18.24
N THR A 121 10.57 1.58 19.49
CA THR A 121 10.98 0.62 20.53
C THR A 121 10.13 -0.66 20.53
N GLN A 122 9.20 -0.83 19.57
CA GLN A 122 8.25 -1.93 19.60
C GLN A 122 8.81 -3.21 19.02
N ASN A 123 8.36 -4.32 19.62
CA ASN A 123 8.66 -5.65 19.10
C ASN A 123 7.83 -5.94 17.82
N LEU A 124 8.30 -5.43 16.68
CA LEU A 124 7.72 -5.67 15.36
C LEU A 124 8.26 -6.92 14.68
N LEU A 125 9.09 -7.70 15.38
CA LEU A 125 9.70 -8.91 14.84
C LEU A 125 8.64 -9.93 14.39
N VAL A 126 7.61 -10.14 15.23
CA VAL A 126 6.55 -11.12 14.92
C VAL A 126 5.77 -10.73 13.66
N PRO A 127 5.22 -9.50 13.51
CA PRO A 127 4.57 -9.09 12.27
C PRO A 127 5.47 -9.20 11.04
N CYS A 128 6.76 -8.88 11.17
CA CYS A 128 7.71 -8.99 10.08
C CYS A 128 7.94 -10.44 9.65
N LEU A 129 8.18 -11.32 10.60
CA LEU A 129 8.32 -12.75 10.31
C LEU A 129 7.05 -13.30 9.67
N MET A 130 5.88 -12.90 10.15
CA MET A 130 4.59 -13.29 9.56
C MET A 130 4.46 -12.78 8.12
N ALA A 131 4.87 -11.56 7.82
CA ALA A 131 4.87 -11.03 6.43
C ALA A 131 5.81 -11.85 5.52
N LEU A 132 7.02 -12.15 5.96
CA LEU A 132 7.98 -12.98 5.23
C LEU A 132 7.44 -14.41 4.99
N LEU A 133 6.82 -15.02 6.01
CA LEU A 133 6.20 -16.34 5.87
C LEU A 133 4.99 -16.30 4.92
N ASN A 134 4.18 -15.25 4.96
CA ASN A 134 3.08 -15.07 4.00
C ASN A 134 3.59 -15.05 2.55
N VAL A 135 4.71 -14.38 2.29
CA VAL A 135 5.35 -14.38 0.96
C VAL A 135 5.75 -15.79 0.52
N LEU A 136 6.40 -16.55 1.39
CA LEU A 136 6.80 -17.94 1.10
C LEU A 136 5.59 -18.81 0.74
N VAL A 137 4.55 -18.76 1.58
CA VAL A 137 3.37 -19.62 1.40
C VAL A 137 2.54 -19.20 0.19
N SER A 138 2.51 -17.90 -0.11
CA SER A 138 1.86 -17.36 -1.31
C SER A 138 2.55 -17.85 -2.60
N TYR A 139 3.87 -17.81 -2.64
CA TYR A 139 4.61 -18.38 -3.80
C TYR A 139 4.43 -19.89 -3.91
N ALA A 140 4.38 -20.59 -2.78
CA ALA A 140 4.08 -22.02 -2.77
C ALA A 140 2.70 -22.31 -3.36
N ALA A 141 1.68 -21.55 -2.95
CA ALA A 141 0.31 -21.69 -3.46
C ALA A 141 0.24 -21.43 -4.97
N MET A 142 0.90 -20.37 -5.46
CA MET A 142 0.90 -20.04 -6.88
C MET A 142 1.70 -21.04 -7.72
N THR A 143 2.82 -21.51 -7.21
CA THR A 143 3.58 -22.60 -7.87
C THR A 143 2.76 -23.88 -7.94
N ALA A 144 2.07 -24.24 -6.85
CA ALA A 144 1.17 -25.41 -6.83
C ALA A 144 -0.01 -25.25 -7.80
N LEU A 145 -0.57 -24.03 -7.90
CA LEU A 145 -1.62 -23.70 -8.86
C LEU A 145 -1.13 -23.90 -10.30
N GLY A 146 0.03 -23.37 -10.66
CA GLY A 146 0.61 -23.55 -11.99
C GLY A 146 0.81 -25.01 -12.34
N LEU A 147 1.37 -25.80 -11.43
CA LEU A 147 1.53 -27.24 -11.61
C LEU A 147 0.20 -27.98 -11.74
N ALA A 148 -0.81 -27.62 -10.95
CA ALA A 148 -2.14 -28.20 -11.04
C ALA A 148 -2.80 -27.89 -12.41
N LEU A 149 -2.76 -26.64 -12.84
CA LEU A 149 -3.27 -26.24 -14.15
C LEU A 149 -2.57 -26.99 -15.29
N ALA A 150 -1.23 -27.09 -15.26
CA ALA A 150 -0.47 -27.83 -16.26
C ALA A 150 -0.86 -29.30 -16.33
N ARG A 151 -1.11 -29.90 -15.16
CA ARG A 151 -1.50 -31.30 -15.07
C ARG A 151 -2.87 -31.57 -15.70
N TYR A 152 -3.85 -30.73 -15.40
CA TYR A 152 -5.25 -30.96 -15.82
C TYR A 152 -5.58 -30.39 -17.19
N LEU A 153 -5.10 -29.20 -17.52
CA LEU A 153 -5.42 -28.50 -18.76
C LEU A 153 -4.35 -28.69 -19.86
N GLY A 154 -3.13 -29.13 -19.51
CA GLY A 154 -2.00 -29.15 -20.42
C GLY A 154 -1.23 -27.82 -20.44
N ALA A 155 -0.09 -27.79 -21.18
CA ALA A 155 0.86 -26.67 -21.10
C ALA A 155 0.29 -25.34 -21.60
N VAL A 156 -0.28 -25.33 -22.81
CA VAL A 156 -0.69 -24.08 -23.47
C VAL A 156 -1.83 -23.36 -22.72
N PRO A 157 -2.98 -23.99 -22.44
CA PRO A 157 -4.04 -23.29 -21.70
C PRO A 157 -3.63 -22.96 -20.27
N ALA A 158 -2.80 -23.80 -19.62
CA ALA A 158 -2.31 -23.52 -18.28
C ALA A 158 -1.45 -22.26 -18.22
N ILE A 159 -0.56 -22.02 -19.19
CA ILE A 159 0.27 -20.83 -19.27
C ILE A 159 -0.58 -19.56 -19.43
N CYS A 160 -1.65 -19.62 -20.20
CA CYS A 160 -2.55 -18.48 -20.40
C CYS A 160 -3.40 -18.16 -19.16
N ILE A 161 -3.86 -19.19 -18.44
CA ILE A 161 -4.77 -19.02 -17.30
C ILE A 161 -3.98 -18.68 -16.01
N ALA A 162 -2.81 -19.25 -15.84
CA ALA A 162 -2.03 -19.12 -14.61
C ALA A 162 -1.75 -17.66 -14.15
N PRO A 163 -1.37 -16.71 -15.01
CA PRO A 163 -1.17 -15.33 -14.59
C PRO A 163 -2.48 -14.58 -14.35
N CYS A 164 -3.55 -14.93 -15.09
CA CYS A 164 -4.82 -14.24 -15.02
C CYS A 164 -5.57 -14.54 -13.72
N LEU A 165 -5.46 -15.77 -13.21
CA LEU A 165 -6.26 -16.23 -12.09
C LEU A 165 -5.97 -15.47 -10.79
N PRO A 166 -4.72 -15.29 -10.35
CA PRO A 166 -4.40 -14.48 -9.18
C PRO A 166 -4.85 -13.02 -9.33
N TYR A 167 -4.59 -12.44 -10.51
CA TYR A 167 -4.98 -11.06 -10.80
C TYR A 167 -6.50 -10.88 -10.77
N THR A 168 -7.24 -11.77 -11.41
CA THR A 168 -8.72 -11.73 -11.43
C THR A 168 -9.30 -11.86 -10.02
N LEU A 169 -8.77 -12.77 -9.21
CA LEU A 169 -9.22 -12.94 -7.83
C LEU A 169 -9.03 -11.65 -7.02
N ILE A 170 -7.89 -10.98 -7.16
CA ILE A 170 -7.61 -9.72 -6.48
C ILE A 170 -8.51 -8.60 -7.02
N ALA A 171 -8.65 -8.49 -8.34
CA ALA A 171 -9.51 -7.48 -8.96
C ALA A 171 -10.97 -7.63 -8.53
N LEU A 172 -11.49 -8.85 -8.50
CA LEU A 172 -12.85 -9.14 -8.05
C LEU A 172 -13.06 -8.77 -6.57
N THR A 173 -12.11 -9.10 -5.69
CA THR A 173 -12.21 -8.75 -4.27
C THR A 173 -12.10 -7.25 -4.02
N SER A 174 -11.37 -6.53 -4.86
CA SER A 174 -11.26 -5.07 -4.77
C SER A 174 -12.51 -4.36 -5.33
N ALA A 175 -13.13 -4.90 -6.38
CA ALA A 175 -14.29 -4.31 -7.03
C ALA A 175 -15.61 -4.54 -6.25
N TYR A 176 -15.74 -5.68 -5.62
CA TYR A 176 -16.93 -6.05 -4.85
C TYR A 176 -16.68 -5.87 -3.35
N GLY A 177 -16.77 -4.64 -2.86
CA GLY A 177 -16.53 -4.30 -1.45
C GLY A 177 -17.37 -5.07 -0.41
N GLY A 178 -18.40 -5.83 -0.83
CA GLY A 178 -19.16 -6.75 0.02
C GLY A 178 -18.47 -8.08 0.32
N VAL A 179 -17.37 -8.39 -0.37
CA VAL A 179 -16.55 -9.60 -0.16
C VAL A 179 -15.25 -9.23 0.59
N GLN A 180 -15.35 -8.29 1.52
CA GLN A 180 -14.21 -7.86 2.36
C GLN A 180 -13.51 -9.06 3.04
N SER A 181 -14.26 -10.08 3.33
CA SER A 181 -13.79 -11.33 3.91
C SER A 181 -12.84 -12.14 3.01
N LEU A 182 -13.12 -12.23 1.71
CA LEU A 182 -12.21 -12.84 0.75
C LEU A 182 -11.05 -11.88 0.41
N GLY A 183 -11.27 -10.59 0.47
CA GLY A 183 -10.23 -9.57 0.37
C GLY A 183 -9.08 -9.79 1.33
N LEU A 184 -9.34 -10.29 2.53
CA LEU A 184 -8.33 -10.68 3.51
C LEU A 184 -7.33 -11.71 3.00
N ALA A 185 -7.81 -12.71 2.27
CA ALA A 185 -6.96 -13.73 1.71
C ALA A 185 -6.17 -13.24 0.51
N PHE A 186 -6.73 -12.31 -0.26
CA PHE A 186 -6.22 -11.89 -1.56
C PHE A 186 -5.66 -10.47 -1.59
N THR A 187 -5.98 -9.61 -0.62
CA THR A 187 -5.36 -8.28 -0.56
C THR A 187 -3.97 -8.38 0.04
N PHE A 188 -3.00 -8.15 -0.81
CA PHE A 188 -1.62 -7.94 -0.42
C PHE A 188 -1.37 -6.52 0.08
N TRP A 189 -2.35 -5.64 -0.05
CA TRP A 189 -2.27 -4.26 0.37
C TRP A 189 -3.01 -4.09 1.68
N ASP A 190 -2.28 -3.75 2.70
CA ASP A 190 -2.85 -3.24 3.92
C ASP A 190 -3.28 -1.79 3.64
N ASN A 191 -4.41 -1.63 2.93
CA ASN A 191 -5.09 -0.35 2.79
C ASN A 191 -5.70 0.02 4.14
N LEU A 192 -4.83 0.21 5.12
CA LEU A 192 -5.26 0.72 6.40
C LEU A 192 -5.56 2.21 6.23
N PRO A 193 -6.72 2.67 6.70
CA PRO A 193 -7.14 4.07 6.51
C PRO A 193 -6.20 5.05 7.21
N TRP A 194 -5.45 4.57 8.21
CA TRP A 194 -4.59 5.40 9.03
C TRP A 194 -3.21 4.77 9.23
N LEU A 195 -2.20 5.62 9.21
CA LEU A 195 -0.81 5.21 9.30
C LEU A 195 -0.40 4.68 10.68
N TYR A 196 -1.16 4.99 11.72
CA TYR A 196 -0.95 4.41 13.06
C TYR A 196 -1.53 3.01 13.23
N LEU A 197 -2.23 2.50 12.23
CA LEU A 197 -2.76 1.16 12.24
C LEU A 197 -1.79 0.20 11.55
N ARG A 198 -1.75 -1.01 12.04
CA ARG A 198 -1.09 -2.14 11.40
C ARG A 198 -2.05 -3.31 11.28
N THR A 199 -1.82 -4.18 10.32
CA THR A 199 -2.57 -5.43 10.24
C THR A 199 -2.34 -6.25 11.52
N SER A 200 -3.41 -6.74 12.13
CA SER A 200 -3.30 -7.53 13.33
C SER A 200 -2.54 -8.83 13.07
N THR A 201 -1.79 -9.30 14.06
CA THR A 201 -1.09 -10.59 13.99
C THR A 201 -2.06 -11.74 13.70
N ALA A 202 -3.28 -11.67 14.23
CA ALA A 202 -4.32 -12.66 13.95
C ALA A 202 -4.72 -12.66 12.46
N THR A 203 -4.90 -11.52 11.85
CA THR A 203 -5.16 -11.40 10.40
C THR A 203 -4.02 -11.98 9.58
N LEU A 204 -2.76 -11.66 9.91
CA LEU A 204 -1.59 -12.23 9.22
C LEU A 204 -1.51 -13.74 9.39
N THR A 205 -1.85 -14.26 10.56
CA THR A 205 -1.90 -15.70 10.83
C THR A 205 -3.00 -16.38 10.01
N LEU A 206 -4.19 -15.80 9.93
CA LEU A 206 -5.28 -16.35 9.11
C LEU A 206 -4.93 -16.36 7.62
N ARG A 207 -4.28 -15.30 7.10
CA ARG A 207 -3.74 -15.29 5.74
C ARG A 207 -2.73 -16.42 5.51
N LEU A 208 -1.81 -16.61 6.45
CA LEU A 208 -0.81 -17.67 6.38
C LEU A 208 -1.48 -19.05 6.31
N LEU A 209 -2.44 -19.30 7.19
CA LEU A 209 -3.20 -20.56 7.23
C LEU A 209 -4.00 -20.78 5.94
N PHE A 210 -4.64 -19.72 5.42
CA PHE A 210 -5.38 -19.79 4.15
C PHE A 210 -4.47 -20.21 3.00
N TRP A 211 -3.34 -19.51 2.79
CA TRP A 211 -2.42 -19.85 1.71
C TRP A 211 -1.77 -21.21 1.89
N ALA A 212 -1.49 -21.63 3.14
CA ALA A 212 -1.02 -22.98 3.44
C ALA A 212 -2.08 -24.04 3.07
N ALA A 213 -3.34 -23.81 3.40
CA ALA A 213 -4.43 -24.73 3.05
C ALA A 213 -4.63 -24.82 1.52
N VAL A 214 -4.56 -23.68 0.81
CA VAL A 214 -4.59 -23.66 -0.67
C VAL A 214 -3.42 -24.49 -1.22
N THR A 215 -2.21 -24.28 -0.72
CA THR A 215 -1.02 -25.03 -1.13
C THR A 215 -1.19 -26.53 -0.93
N CYS A 216 -1.57 -26.94 0.29
CA CYS A 216 -1.77 -28.35 0.62
C CYS A 216 -2.85 -28.99 -0.26
N THR A 217 -3.94 -28.28 -0.50
CA THR A 217 -5.04 -28.75 -1.35
C THR A 217 -4.55 -28.96 -2.79
N LEU A 218 -3.92 -27.96 -3.37
CA LEU A 218 -3.40 -28.05 -4.74
C LEU A 218 -2.35 -29.14 -4.91
N LEU A 219 -1.42 -29.26 -3.94
CA LEU A 219 -0.41 -30.33 -3.96
C LEU A 219 -1.03 -31.73 -3.79
N ALA A 220 -2.08 -31.88 -2.98
CA ALA A 220 -2.81 -33.15 -2.87
C ALA A 220 -3.42 -33.58 -4.20
N PHE A 221 -3.84 -32.62 -5.03
CA PHE A 221 -4.30 -32.91 -6.40
C PHE A 221 -3.12 -33.18 -7.36
N VAL A 222 -2.07 -32.37 -7.30
CA VAL A 222 -0.87 -32.54 -8.15
C VAL A 222 -0.21 -33.88 -7.92
N PHE A 223 -0.08 -34.33 -6.67
CA PHE A 223 0.59 -35.59 -6.32
C PHE A 223 -0.36 -36.77 -6.24
N GLN A 224 -1.63 -36.62 -6.64
CA GLN A 224 -2.63 -37.70 -6.61
C GLN A 224 -2.71 -38.39 -5.24
N ALA A 225 -2.66 -37.61 -4.18
CA ALA A 225 -2.85 -38.14 -2.83
C ALA A 225 -4.13 -39.01 -2.71
N SER A 226 -4.20 -39.84 -1.69
CA SER A 226 -5.38 -40.69 -1.45
C SER A 226 -6.67 -39.86 -1.42
N GLY A 227 -7.78 -40.48 -1.80
CA GLY A 227 -9.10 -39.80 -1.83
C GLY A 227 -9.46 -39.19 -0.48
N LEU A 228 -9.08 -39.85 0.64
CA LEU A 228 -9.28 -39.35 1.98
C LEU A 228 -8.47 -38.06 2.21
N LEU A 229 -7.16 -38.06 1.87
CA LEU A 229 -6.30 -36.90 2.08
C LEU A 229 -6.79 -35.68 1.25
N ARG A 230 -7.24 -35.88 0.02
CA ARG A 230 -7.82 -34.82 -0.80
C ARG A 230 -9.11 -34.23 -0.18
N ARG A 231 -9.99 -35.10 0.34
CA ARG A 231 -11.22 -34.63 1.04
C ARG A 231 -10.88 -33.85 2.31
N CYS A 232 -9.92 -34.33 3.10
CA CYS A 232 -9.46 -33.61 4.30
C CYS A 232 -8.85 -32.25 3.95
N ALA A 233 -8.03 -32.17 2.91
CA ALA A 233 -7.44 -30.91 2.47
C ALA A 233 -8.49 -29.90 1.99
N LEU A 234 -9.50 -30.36 1.22
CA LEU A 234 -10.63 -29.52 0.81
C LEU A 234 -11.49 -29.07 1.99
N ALA A 235 -11.79 -29.97 2.94
CA ALA A 235 -12.55 -29.61 4.13
C ALA A 235 -11.79 -28.56 4.97
N LEU A 236 -10.48 -28.73 5.15
CA LEU A 236 -9.62 -27.75 5.84
C LEU A 236 -9.65 -26.39 5.12
N LEU A 237 -9.53 -26.37 3.79
CA LEU A 237 -9.60 -25.14 3.00
C LEU A 237 -10.96 -24.44 3.18
N VAL A 238 -12.05 -25.16 3.14
CA VAL A 238 -13.40 -24.62 3.36
C VAL A 238 -13.50 -24.01 4.78
N VAL A 239 -13.09 -24.75 5.80
CA VAL A 239 -13.12 -24.26 7.21
C VAL A 239 -12.30 -22.99 7.35
N ILE A 240 -11.07 -22.97 6.85
CA ILE A 240 -10.21 -21.77 6.93
C ILE A 240 -10.78 -20.61 6.13
N THR A 241 -11.37 -20.87 4.95
CA THR A 241 -12.02 -19.82 4.15
C THR A 241 -13.20 -19.21 4.91
N VAL A 242 -14.03 -20.02 5.55
CA VAL A 242 -15.14 -19.54 6.37
C VAL A 242 -14.63 -18.74 7.57
N LEU A 243 -13.63 -19.25 8.31
CA LEU A 243 -13.02 -18.53 9.43
C LEU A 243 -12.41 -17.19 8.99
N THR A 244 -11.67 -17.18 7.89
CA THR A 244 -11.09 -15.96 7.33
C THR A 244 -12.21 -15.00 6.94
N GLY A 245 -13.29 -15.50 6.37
CA GLY A 245 -14.45 -14.73 5.97
C GLY A 245 -15.19 -14.09 7.13
N SER A 246 -15.36 -14.82 8.23
CA SER A 246 -16.09 -14.34 9.41
C SER A 246 -15.27 -13.37 10.25
N TYR A 247 -13.94 -13.52 10.27
CA TYR A 247 -13.06 -12.70 11.10
C TYR A 247 -12.90 -11.26 10.59
N GLY A 248 -12.94 -11.06 9.28
CA GLY A 248 -12.71 -9.75 8.66
C GLY A 248 -11.26 -9.24 8.77
N ILE A 249 -10.99 -8.06 8.22
CA ILE A 249 -9.69 -7.37 8.36
C ILE A 249 -9.69 -6.61 9.69
N ASN A 250 -8.93 -7.11 10.65
CA ASN A 250 -8.71 -6.42 11.91
C ASN A 250 -7.35 -5.71 11.88
N SER A 251 -7.38 -4.44 12.24
CA SER A 251 -6.19 -3.63 12.47
C SER A 251 -5.99 -3.44 13.98
N THR A 252 -4.74 -3.28 14.38
CA THR A 252 -4.38 -2.90 15.75
C THR A 252 -3.62 -1.59 15.70
N ALA A 253 -3.91 -0.69 16.62
CA ALA A 253 -3.12 0.52 16.80
C ALA A 253 -1.67 0.16 17.15
N ILE A 254 -0.74 0.96 16.64
CA ILE A 254 0.66 0.85 16.99
C ILE A 254 0.83 1.50 18.36
N SER A 255 1.56 0.85 19.27
CA SER A 255 1.83 1.42 20.60
C SER A 255 2.55 2.76 20.44
N GLY A 256 2.10 3.78 21.16
CA GLY A 256 2.56 5.16 20.99
C GLY A 256 1.85 5.95 19.89
N ALA A 257 0.84 5.35 19.21
CA ALA A 257 -0.02 6.09 18.29
C ALA A 257 -0.82 7.21 19.01
N ASP A 258 -1.15 6.97 20.28
CA ASP A 258 -1.91 7.91 21.11
C ASP A 258 -1.03 9.00 21.72
N SER A 259 0.30 8.88 21.66
CA SER A 259 1.24 9.86 22.18
C SER A 259 1.71 10.80 21.06
N ALA A 260 1.49 12.10 21.26
CA ALA A 260 1.97 13.12 20.33
C ALA A 260 3.24 13.78 20.85
N VAL A 261 4.23 13.92 19.99
CA VAL A 261 5.40 14.76 20.18
C VAL A 261 5.23 16.01 19.34
N CYS A 262 5.34 17.18 19.96
CA CYS A 262 5.16 18.45 19.28
C CYS A 262 6.43 19.28 19.28
N LYS A 263 6.70 19.97 18.17
CA LYS A 263 7.70 21.04 18.07
C LYS A 263 7.02 22.32 17.59
N SER A 264 7.47 23.46 18.10
CA SER A 264 6.85 24.75 17.81
C SER A 264 7.89 25.77 17.41
N ASN A 265 7.49 26.68 16.54
CA ASN A 265 8.15 27.97 16.31
C ASN A 265 7.15 29.11 16.54
N ALA A 266 7.53 30.35 16.24
CA ALA A 266 6.69 31.53 16.46
C ALA A 266 5.36 31.50 15.66
N MET A 267 5.27 30.72 14.59
CA MET A 267 4.13 30.70 13.66
C MET A 267 3.29 29.44 13.72
N LEU A 268 3.89 28.32 14.07
CA LEU A 268 3.30 27.01 13.86
C LEU A 268 3.78 26.01 14.92
N THR A 269 2.86 25.20 15.39
CA THR A 269 3.14 23.98 16.14
C THR A 269 2.89 22.77 15.25
N VAL A 270 3.86 21.86 15.14
CA VAL A 270 3.69 20.60 14.40
C VAL A 270 3.74 19.45 15.40
N CYS A 271 2.71 18.64 15.41
CA CYS A 271 2.58 17.46 16.25
C CYS A 271 2.56 16.22 15.38
N SER A 272 3.32 15.20 15.77
CA SER A 272 3.33 13.89 15.13
C SER A 272 3.20 12.81 16.18
N PRO A 273 2.68 11.62 15.86
CA PRO A 273 2.83 10.47 16.73
C PRO A 273 4.29 10.26 17.10
N ALA A 274 4.54 9.73 18.28
CA ALA A 274 5.92 9.54 18.79
C ALA A 274 6.81 8.76 17.82
N TYR A 275 6.24 7.84 17.08
CA TYR A 275 6.93 7.05 16.06
C TYR A 275 7.32 7.84 14.79
N GLY A 276 6.70 9.00 14.52
CA GLY A 276 7.01 9.88 13.39
C GLY A 276 7.74 11.17 13.79
N SER A 277 8.20 11.27 15.04
CA SER A 277 8.78 12.50 15.60
C SER A 277 10.08 12.95 14.93
N GLN A 278 10.78 12.08 14.23
CA GLN A 278 12.06 12.40 13.56
C GLN A 278 11.88 13.42 12.42
N GLY A 279 10.75 13.42 11.73
CA GLY A 279 10.45 14.35 10.63
C GLY A 279 9.93 15.72 11.06
N LEU A 280 9.72 15.97 12.36
CA LEU A 280 9.06 17.19 12.86
C LEU A 280 9.74 18.49 12.42
N ASP A 281 11.07 18.54 12.38
CA ASP A 281 11.82 19.73 11.97
C ASP A 281 11.58 20.05 10.48
N ALA A 282 11.53 19.04 9.65
CA ALA A 282 11.25 19.19 8.23
C ALA A 282 9.80 19.67 7.99
N TYR A 283 8.83 19.06 8.67
CA TYR A 283 7.44 19.50 8.62
C TYR A 283 7.25 20.91 9.18
N LEU A 284 7.96 21.28 10.25
CA LEU A 284 7.92 22.63 10.82
C LEU A 284 8.47 23.65 9.83
N THR A 285 9.57 23.35 9.15
CA THR A 285 10.21 24.23 8.16
C THR A 285 9.32 24.42 6.93
N HIS A 286 8.91 23.33 6.29
CA HIS A 286 8.06 23.40 5.09
C HIS A 286 6.65 23.90 5.42
N GLY A 287 6.06 23.46 6.53
CA GLY A 287 4.75 23.92 6.99
C GLY A 287 4.74 25.43 7.26
N SER A 288 5.73 25.94 7.97
CA SER A 288 5.85 27.39 8.24
C SER A 288 5.98 28.19 6.94
N SER A 289 6.79 27.73 6.00
CA SER A 289 6.95 28.35 4.68
C SER A 289 5.62 28.39 3.91
N LEU A 290 4.87 27.28 3.88
CA LEU A 290 3.58 27.17 3.18
C LEU A 290 2.52 28.05 3.83
N ILE A 291 2.32 27.96 5.13
CA ILE A 291 1.26 28.70 5.82
C ILE A 291 1.53 30.20 5.87
N SER A 292 2.78 30.65 5.78
CA SER A 292 3.13 32.07 5.74
C SER A 292 2.49 32.78 4.54
N THR A 293 2.22 32.05 3.46
CA THR A 293 1.58 32.57 2.24
C THR A 293 0.05 32.72 2.36
N LEU A 294 -0.56 32.15 3.41
CA LEU A 294 -1.98 32.36 3.73
C LEU A 294 -2.20 33.66 4.51
N PRO A 295 -3.35 34.31 4.37
CA PRO A 295 -3.80 35.40 5.24
C PRO A 295 -3.75 34.99 6.72
N ALA A 296 -3.39 35.91 7.60
CA ALA A 296 -3.08 35.61 9.01
C ALA A 296 -4.20 34.85 9.74
N ASN A 297 -5.47 35.24 9.51
CA ASN A 297 -6.62 34.59 10.15
C ASN A 297 -7.01 33.24 9.51
N LEU A 298 -6.46 32.89 8.33
CA LEU A 298 -6.63 31.60 7.67
C LEU A 298 -5.46 30.67 7.94
N ARG A 299 -4.47 31.03 8.74
CA ARG A 299 -3.33 30.19 9.05
C ARG A 299 -3.69 29.16 10.11
N PRO A 300 -3.48 27.85 9.86
CA PRO A 300 -3.56 26.87 10.93
C PRO A 300 -2.44 27.17 11.95
N LYS A 301 -2.76 27.13 13.22
CA LYS A 301 -1.76 27.27 14.30
C LYS A 301 -1.08 25.96 14.64
N THR A 302 -1.76 24.85 14.36
CA THR A 302 -1.25 23.52 14.68
C THR A 302 -1.45 22.60 13.47
N LEU A 303 -0.38 21.95 13.05
CA LEU A 303 -0.43 20.82 12.13
C LEU A 303 -0.31 19.54 12.94
N VAL A 304 -1.19 18.60 12.69
CA VAL A 304 -1.25 17.34 13.43
C VAL A 304 -1.14 16.20 12.45
N GLY A 305 -0.12 15.36 12.61
CA GLY A 305 -0.08 14.04 12.01
C GLY A 305 -1.18 13.17 12.58
N ALA A 306 -1.62 12.15 11.84
CA ALA A 306 -2.70 11.26 12.24
C ALA A 306 -2.40 10.61 13.61
N VAL A 307 -3.07 11.12 14.66
CA VAL A 307 -3.01 10.63 16.04
C VAL A 307 -4.44 10.50 16.53
N THR A 308 -4.83 9.32 16.99
CA THR A 308 -6.22 8.97 17.33
C THR A 308 -6.92 9.97 18.26
N ASP A 309 -6.28 10.33 19.38
CA ASP A 309 -6.88 11.24 20.35
C ASP A 309 -6.91 12.70 19.89
N LEU A 310 -5.99 13.08 19.00
CA LEU A 310 -5.96 14.42 18.44
C LEU A 310 -6.97 14.60 17.30
N GLU A 311 -7.29 13.53 16.56
CA GLU A 311 -8.35 13.58 15.54
C GLU A 311 -9.73 13.82 16.15
N ALA A 312 -10.05 13.14 17.25
CA ALA A 312 -11.29 13.36 17.99
C ALA A 312 -11.45 14.81 18.49
N ASN A 313 -10.31 15.43 18.84
CA ASN A 313 -10.28 16.84 19.30
C ASN A 313 -10.20 17.86 18.14
N LEU A 314 -9.86 17.42 16.92
CA LEU A 314 -9.71 18.30 15.76
C LEU A 314 -11.07 18.73 15.18
N ALA A 315 -12.09 17.90 15.27
CA ALA A 315 -13.43 18.22 14.81
C ALA A 315 -14.03 19.47 15.48
N SER A 316 -13.48 19.89 16.63
CA SER A 316 -13.95 21.03 17.41
C SER A 316 -13.04 22.27 17.38
N ALA A 317 -11.89 22.23 16.69
CA ALA A 317 -10.91 23.33 16.74
C ALA A 317 -10.53 23.86 15.35
N PRO A 318 -11.11 25.00 14.90
CA PRO A 318 -10.92 25.54 13.54
C PRO A 318 -9.48 26.00 13.22
N GLN A 319 -8.57 25.89 14.15
CA GLN A 319 -7.16 26.33 13.98
C GLN A 319 -6.15 25.18 13.87
N LYS A 320 -6.65 23.96 13.73
CA LYS A 320 -5.80 22.76 13.58
C LYS A 320 -6.01 22.17 12.20
N ALA A 321 -4.92 21.78 11.56
CA ALA A 321 -4.95 21.08 10.28
C ALA A 321 -4.35 19.68 10.42
N ILE A 322 -5.03 18.68 9.87
CA ILE A 322 -4.50 17.33 9.75
C ILE A 322 -3.62 17.28 8.50
N TYR A 323 -2.42 16.79 8.65
CA TYR A 323 -1.58 16.43 7.52
C TYR A 323 -1.36 14.91 7.49
N ALA A 324 -1.45 14.31 6.32
CA ALA A 324 -0.98 12.96 6.14
C ALA A 324 0.53 13.03 5.90
N PRO A 325 1.37 12.51 6.79
CA PRO A 325 2.79 12.47 6.50
C PRO A 325 2.97 11.58 5.28
N SER A 326 3.46 12.16 4.20
CA SER A 326 3.78 11.45 2.96
C SER A 326 4.94 10.47 3.15
N SER A 327 5.69 10.65 4.23
CA SER A 327 6.87 9.90 4.59
C SER A 327 7.03 9.89 6.10
N PHE A 328 6.74 8.75 6.70
CA PHE A 328 7.04 8.53 8.10
C PHE A 328 8.54 8.29 8.30
N GLY A 329 9.10 9.05 9.24
CA GLY A 329 10.48 8.84 9.67
C GLY A 329 11.51 9.22 8.64
N GLU A 330 11.13 9.94 7.61
CA GLU A 330 12.13 10.65 6.84
C GLU A 330 12.84 11.60 7.76
N SER A 331 13.95 11.12 8.11
CA SER A 331 15.10 11.71 8.74
C SER A 331 15.06 13.22 8.81
N THR A 332 15.82 13.74 9.64
CA THR A 332 16.43 15.08 9.70
C THR A 332 16.69 15.77 8.35
N ASP A 333 16.52 15.09 7.21
CA ASP A 333 16.76 15.65 5.89
C ASP A 333 15.46 16.27 5.33
N THR A 334 15.41 17.61 5.38
CA THR A 334 14.31 18.43 4.84
C THR A 334 14.05 18.19 3.34
N ALA A 335 15.04 17.68 2.60
CA ALA A 335 14.90 17.37 1.17
C ALA A 335 13.96 16.20 0.88
N LEU A 336 13.65 15.40 1.88
CA LEU A 336 12.81 14.21 1.72
C LEU A 336 11.31 14.48 2.00
N VAL A 337 10.94 15.58 2.67
CA VAL A 337 9.55 15.97 2.82
C VAL A 337 9.07 16.59 1.50
N ASP A 338 8.15 15.92 0.83
CA ASP A 338 7.52 16.47 -0.36
C ASP A 338 6.65 17.68 0.00
N ARG A 339 7.23 18.86 -0.16
CA ARG A 339 6.57 20.16 0.10
C ARG A 339 5.26 20.30 -0.68
N ASN A 340 5.20 19.76 -1.89
CA ASN A 340 4.02 19.86 -2.74
C ASN A 340 2.91 18.92 -2.23
N ALA A 341 3.25 17.70 -1.84
CA ALA A 341 2.31 16.79 -1.20
C ALA A 341 1.76 17.35 0.11
N LEU A 342 2.62 17.97 0.93
CA LEU A 342 2.18 18.66 2.15
C LEU A 342 1.22 19.81 1.83
N ALA A 343 1.52 20.63 0.80
CA ALA A 343 0.64 21.72 0.39
C ALA A 343 -0.73 21.20 -0.06
N THR A 344 -0.76 20.16 -0.88
CA THR A 344 -2.02 19.55 -1.38
C THR A 344 -2.84 18.97 -0.23
N THR A 345 -2.19 18.29 0.71
CA THR A 345 -2.85 17.74 1.90
C THR A 345 -3.42 18.85 2.77
N LEU A 346 -2.71 19.97 2.96
CA LEU A 346 -3.21 21.12 3.71
C LEU A 346 -4.39 21.77 2.99
N ALA A 347 -4.35 21.91 1.67
CA ALA A 347 -5.46 22.43 0.90
C ALA A 347 -6.70 21.58 1.07
N SER A 348 -6.61 20.27 0.97
CA SER A 348 -7.73 19.35 1.10
C SER A 348 -8.22 19.20 2.55
N ASN A 349 -7.32 19.01 3.51
CA ASN A 349 -7.69 18.67 4.88
C ASN A 349 -7.89 19.88 5.80
N TYR A 350 -7.61 21.10 5.34
CA TYR A 350 -7.81 22.31 6.11
C TYR A 350 -8.76 23.29 5.41
N LEU A 351 -8.44 23.75 4.20
CA LEU A 351 -9.30 24.72 3.52
C LEU A 351 -10.63 24.10 3.06
N LEU A 352 -10.66 22.82 2.77
CA LEU A 352 -11.86 22.09 2.35
C LEU A 352 -12.46 21.19 3.45
N ALA A 353 -11.87 21.16 4.65
CA ALA A 353 -12.27 20.24 5.72
C ALA A 353 -13.77 20.24 6.05
N ASN A 354 -14.37 21.42 6.10
CA ASN A 354 -15.78 21.60 6.44
C ASN A 354 -16.70 21.70 5.21
N CYS A 355 -16.15 21.51 4.00
CA CYS A 355 -16.90 21.62 2.77
C CYS A 355 -17.53 20.30 2.37
N THR A 356 -18.86 20.24 2.38
CA THR A 356 -19.63 19.16 1.75
C THR A 356 -20.03 19.60 0.34
N TYR A 357 -20.50 18.67 -0.48
CA TYR A 357 -20.99 19.01 -1.82
C TYR A 357 -22.19 19.98 -1.81
N LYS A 358 -22.89 20.11 -0.67
CA LYS A 358 -24.04 21.01 -0.46
C LYS A 358 -23.65 22.35 0.18
N SER A 359 -22.41 22.54 0.61
CA SER A 359 -21.98 23.75 1.28
C SER A 359 -21.97 24.95 0.31
N ALA A 360 -22.52 26.08 0.71
CA ALA A 360 -22.59 27.30 -0.11
C ALA A 360 -21.20 27.84 -0.47
N GLY A 361 -20.22 27.65 0.41
CA GLY A 361 -18.82 28.09 0.23
C GLY A 361 -17.91 27.13 -0.50
N LYS A 362 -18.41 25.97 -0.93
CA LYS A 362 -17.58 24.92 -1.54
C LYS A 362 -16.75 25.43 -2.71
N ASP A 363 -17.38 26.15 -3.64
CA ASP A 363 -16.70 26.62 -4.86
C ASP A 363 -15.67 27.69 -4.57
N LEU A 364 -15.95 28.59 -3.61
CA LEU A 364 -14.95 29.56 -3.16
C LEU A 364 -13.77 28.86 -2.49
N ASN A 365 -14.00 27.93 -1.59
CA ASN A 365 -12.93 27.24 -0.87
C ASN A 365 -12.10 26.37 -1.79
N LEU A 366 -12.71 25.73 -2.79
CA LEU A 366 -11.99 25.00 -3.81
C LEU A 366 -11.15 25.92 -4.70
N GLY A 367 -11.73 27.06 -5.14
CA GLY A 367 -11.00 28.10 -5.87
C GLY A 367 -9.84 28.70 -5.07
N LEU A 368 -10.06 28.95 -3.77
CA LEU A 368 -9.02 29.42 -2.84
C LEU A 368 -7.89 28.38 -2.68
N SER A 369 -8.24 27.11 -2.57
CA SER A 369 -7.26 26.01 -2.50
C SER A 369 -6.41 25.94 -3.76
N LEU A 370 -7.02 26.00 -4.94
CA LEU A 370 -6.31 25.99 -6.22
C LEU A 370 -5.41 27.22 -6.39
N TRP A 371 -5.92 28.41 -6.05
CA TRP A 371 -5.14 29.64 -6.05
C TRP A 371 -3.94 29.58 -5.13
N TRP A 372 -4.12 29.07 -3.90
CA TRP A 372 -3.05 28.96 -2.91
C TRP A 372 -1.99 27.94 -3.33
N LEU A 373 -2.37 26.79 -3.90
CA LEU A 373 -1.45 25.80 -4.43
C LEU A 373 -0.60 26.40 -5.55
N LYS A 374 -1.22 27.06 -6.51
CA LYS A 374 -0.53 27.73 -7.61
C LYS A 374 0.45 28.80 -7.15
N ARG A 375 0.05 29.61 -6.15
CA ARG A 375 0.92 30.60 -5.51
C ARG A 375 2.14 29.99 -4.85
N ASN A 376 2.05 28.76 -4.37
CA ASN A 376 3.14 28.01 -3.76
C ASN A 376 3.96 27.19 -4.79
N GLY A 377 3.73 27.39 -6.10
CA GLY A 377 4.46 26.73 -7.17
C GLY A 377 4.04 25.26 -7.40
N VAL A 378 2.92 24.84 -6.82
CA VAL A 378 2.36 23.51 -7.06
C VAL A 378 1.63 23.55 -8.40
N SER A 379 2.14 22.84 -9.42
CA SER A 379 1.56 22.76 -10.75
C SER A 379 0.82 21.44 -10.97
N GLU A 380 -0.06 21.44 -11.98
CA GLU A 380 -0.83 20.25 -12.41
C GLU A 380 0.06 19.07 -12.80
N THR A 381 1.28 19.34 -13.25
CA THR A 381 2.25 18.32 -13.67
C THR A 381 3.06 17.76 -12.52
N SER A 382 3.02 18.41 -11.34
CA SER A 382 3.88 18.04 -10.23
C SER A 382 3.29 16.99 -9.30
N LEU A 383 1.96 16.75 -9.30
CA LEU A 383 1.33 15.79 -8.39
C LEU A 383 0.07 15.13 -8.97
N PRO A 384 -0.05 13.79 -8.78
CA PRO A 384 -1.30 13.06 -9.03
C PRO A 384 -2.47 13.62 -8.22
N ASP A 385 -2.21 14.15 -7.01
CA ASP A 385 -3.24 14.64 -6.08
C ASP A 385 -3.83 16.00 -6.48
N TYR A 386 -3.06 16.86 -7.16
CA TYR A 386 -3.61 18.06 -7.77
C TYR A 386 -4.60 17.73 -8.89
N ALA A 387 -4.29 16.71 -9.68
CA ALA A 387 -5.19 16.17 -10.68
C ALA A 387 -6.49 15.59 -10.07
N GLN A 388 -6.50 15.23 -8.78
CA GLN A 388 -7.71 14.79 -8.07
C GLN A 388 -8.60 15.95 -7.64
N LEU A 389 -8.05 17.12 -7.30
CA LEU A 389 -8.85 18.29 -6.92
C LEU A 389 -9.50 18.97 -8.14
N ARG A 390 -8.82 19.00 -9.26
CA ARG A 390 -9.28 19.68 -10.47
C ARG A 390 -10.49 19.06 -11.19
N PRO A 391 -10.68 17.75 -11.28
CA PRO A 391 -11.90 17.16 -11.85
C PRO A 391 -13.16 17.49 -11.08
N TYR A 392 -13.02 17.89 -9.80
CA TYR A 392 -14.14 18.38 -8.98
C TYR A 392 -14.30 19.89 -9.02
N ALA A 393 -13.41 20.61 -9.73
CA ALA A 393 -13.49 22.05 -9.86
C ALA A 393 -14.63 22.40 -10.83
N THR A 394 -15.68 22.96 -10.28
CA THR A 394 -16.79 23.55 -11.04
C THR A 394 -16.34 24.78 -11.81
N SER A 395 -17.14 25.25 -12.75
CA SER A 395 -16.90 26.54 -13.45
C SER A 395 -16.82 27.71 -12.45
N GLU A 396 -17.60 27.64 -11.37
CA GLU A 396 -17.62 28.63 -10.29
C GLU A 396 -16.32 28.63 -9.50
N ALA A 397 -15.78 27.44 -9.16
CA ALA A 397 -14.51 27.32 -8.45
C ALA A 397 -13.33 27.84 -9.30
N LEU A 398 -13.31 27.53 -10.59
CA LEU A 398 -12.31 28.08 -11.52
C LEU A 398 -12.48 29.58 -11.71
N GLY A 399 -13.72 30.08 -11.71
CA GLY A 399 -14.03 31.50 -11.69
C GLY A 399 -13.51 32.21 -10.44
N ALA A 400 -13.64 31.56 -9.28
CA ALA A 400 -13.11 32.05 -8.01
C ALA A 400 -11.57 32.08 -8.02
N GLU A 401 -10.91 31.01 -8.47
CA GLU A 401 -9.43 30.96 -8.63
C GLU A 401 -8.92 32.08 -9.54
N LYS A 402 -9.57 32.29 -10.69
CA LYS A 402 -9.23 33.34 -11.64
C LYS A 402 -9.39 34.74 -11.02
N TYR A 403 -10.48 35.00 -10.31
CA TYR A 403 -10.71 36.25 -9.60
C TYR A 403 -9.64 36.50 -8.54
N LEU A 404 -9.36 35.53 -7.67
CA LEU A 404 -8.33 35.62 -6.63
C LEU A 404 -6.95 35.86 -7.22
N SER A 405 -6.68 35.32 -8.38
CA SER A 405 -5.39 35.53 -9.10
C SER A 405 -5.28 36.91 -9.75
N SER A 406 -6.40 37.58 -10.04
CA SER A 406 -6.44 38.89 -10.68
C SER A 406 -6.34 40.06 -9.69
N VAL A 407 -6.63 39.83 -8.42
CA VAL A 407 -6.63 40.87 -7.36
C VAL A 407 -5.26 40.97 -6.69
N PRO A 408 -4.72 42.18 -6.47
CA PRO A 408 -3.47 42.33 -5.71
C PRO A 408 -3.60 41.73 -4.31
N TYR A 409 -2.57 40.98 -3.89
CA TYR A 409 -2.62 40.23 -2.62
C TYR A 409 -2.92 41.10 -1.40
N ALA A 410 -2.33 42.29 -1.33
CA ALA A 410 -2.51 43.20 -0.18
C ALA A 410 -3.99 43.61 0.04
N SER A 411 -4.78 43.81 -1.04
CA SER A 411 -6.21 44.12 -0.93
C SER A 411 -7.02 42.86 -0.61
N LEU A 412 -6.63 41.72 -1.21
CA LEU A 412 -7.28 40.43 -1.00
C LEU A 412 -7.06 39.90 0.43
N GLU A 413 -5.86 40.07 0.99
CA GLU A 413 -5.52 39.63 2.34
C GLU A 413 -6.46 40.21 3.41
N ASN A 414 -6.74 41.51 3.37
CA ASN A 414 -7.65 42.15 4.32
C ASN A 414 -9.07 41.59 4.22
N THR A 415 -9.56 41.33 3.03
CA THR A 415 -10.88 40.77 2.81
C THR A 415 -10.98 39.33 3.26
N LEU A 416 -9.96 38.49 2.93
CA LEU A 416 -9.92 37.11 3.36
C LEU A 416 -9.77 37.00 4.89
N ASN A 417 -8.98 37.87 5.52
CA ASN A 417 -8.87 37.92 6.98
C ASN A 417 -10.21 38.29 7.67
N ARG A 418 -10.97 39.24 7.13
CA ARG A 418 -12.29 39.57 7.65
C ARG A 418 -13.32 38.46 7.55
N LYS A 419 -13.22 37.67 6.47
CA LYS A 419 -14.18 36.59 6.19
C LYS A 419 -13.64 35.19 6.61
N ALA A 420 -12.51 35.13 7.27
CA ALA A 420 -11.79 33.88 7.58
C ALA A 420 -12.69 32.81 8.26
N GLN A 421 -13.48 33.21 9.26
CA GLN A 421 -14.39 32.30 9.96
C GLN A 421 -15.43 31.67 9.02
N LYS A 422 -16.06 32.49 8.14
CA LYS A 422 -17.02 31.99 7.16
C LYS A 422 -16.37 31.09 6.11
N ILE A 423 -15.13 31.40 5.69
CA ILE A 423 -14.35 30.57 4.77
C ILE A 423 -14.07 29.23 5.41
N LEU A 424 -13.54 29.21 6.64
CA LEU A 424 -13.25 27.96 7.34
C LEU A 424 -14.51 27.14 7.69
N ALA A 425 -15.66 27.78 7.85
CA ALA A 425 -16.96 27.11 8.00
C ALA A 425 -17.56 26.64 6.65
N CYS A 426 -16.91 26.96 5.52
CA CYS A 426 -17.42 26.71 4.17
C CYS A 426 -18.77 27.37 3.86
N GLU A 427 -18.98 28.57 4.39
CA GLU A 427 -20.22 29.39 4.24
C GLU A 427 -20.01 30.63 3.37
N ALA A 428 -18.78 31.09 3.19
CA ALA A 428 -18.47 32.25 2.38
C ALA A 428 -18.61 31.94 0.89
N THR A 429 -19.22 32.86 0.16
CA THR A 429 -19.35 32.79 -1.31
C THR A 429 -18.37 33.77 -1.99
N LEU A 430 -18.19 33.65 -3.31
CA LEU A 430 -17.34 34.55 -4.06
C LEU A 430 -17.84 36.01 -3.99
N ASP A 431 -19.16 36.21 -3.89
CA ASP A 431 -19.77 37.56 -3.76
C ASP A 431 -19.47 38.22 -2.40
N ASP A 432 -19.23 37.41 -1.36
CA ASP A 432 -18.76 37.90 -0.05
C ASP A 432 -17.32 38.45 -0.12
N ILE A 433 -16.51 37.97 -1.08
CA ILE A 433 -15.13 38.41 -1.27
C ILE A 433 -15.03 39.59 -2.22
N LYS A 434 -15.95 39.72 -3.17
CA LYS A 434 -15.98 40.83 -4.13
C LYS A 434 -16.49 42.16 -3.53
N LYS A 435 -17.21 42.06 -2.41
CA LYS A 435 -17.70 43.22 -1.61
C LYS A 435 -16.67 43.60 -0.56
#